data_176a838df6824af267a9cb93ddaa3ad1
#
_entry.id   176a838df6824af267a9cb93ddaa3ad1
#
_cell.length_a   1.000
_cell.length_b   1.000
_cell.length_c   1.000
_cell.angle_alpha   90.00
_cell.angle_beta   90.00
_cell.angle_gamma   90.00
#
_symmetry.space_group_name_H-M   'P 1'
#
loop_
_entity.id
_entity.type
_entity.pdbx_description
1 polymer ?
#
loop_
_entity_poly.entity_id
_entity_poly.type
_entity_poly.pdbx_seq_one_letter_code
_entity_poly.pdbx_strand_id
1 'polypeptide(L)'
;QHECIPQAILGMDVICQAKSGMGKTAVFVLAVLQQLEPVPGEVGALILCHTRELAYQIKHEFERFSAYLPAVNVAVIFGGVNIKQQKAELKEKPPSIIVATPGRCKALAKDGDISLKQCGHFILDECDKMLEQLDMRADVQEIFKMTPHDKQVMMFSATLSKEIRPVCKKFMNDPMEIYVDDETKLTLHGLVQHYIKLTEAEKNRKLNDLLDALMFNQVVIFVKSVQRCTYLDKLLTECNFP
;
A
#
# COMPACT_ATOMS: atom_id res chain seq x y z
N GLN A 1 -6.31 15.69 -2.41
CA GLN A 1 -6.07 15.66 -3.87
C GLN A 1 -5.80 17.05 -4.41
N HIS A 2 -6.70 18.00 -4.16
CA HIS A 2 -6.59 19.38 -4.67
C HIS A 2 -5.26 20.07 -4.33
N GLU A 3 -4.71 19.85 -3.16
CA GLU A 3 -3.44 20.45 -2.73
C GLU A 3 -2.23 19.62 -3.19
N CYS A 4 -2.32 18.27 -3.18
CA CYS A 4 -1.19 17.40 -3.48
C CYS A 4 -0.90 17.28 -4.98
N ILE A 5 -1.94 17.07 -5.80
CA ILE A 5 -1.75 16.71 -7.21
C ILE A 5 -0.97 17.79 -7.98
N PRO A 6 -1.29 19.10 -7.89
CA PRO A 6 -0.58 20.13 -8.65
C PRO A 6 0.92 20.17 -8.35
N GLN A 7 1.31 19.95 -7.11
CA GLN A 7 2.72 19.95 -6.70
C GLN A 7 3.42 18.65 -7.09
N ALA A 8 2.72 17.52 -6.91
CA ALA A 8 3.25 16.22 -7.27
C ALA A 8 3.54 16.10 -8.77
N ILE A 9 2.68 16.61 -9.65
CA ILE A 9 2.91 16.59 -11.11
C ILE A 9 4.03 17.54 -11.57
N LEU A 10 4.45 18.48 -10.72
CA LEU A 10 5.61 19.36 -10.97
C LEU A 10 6.94 18.74 -10.47
N GLY A 11 6.92 17.50 -10.01
CA GLY A 11 8.12 16.78 -9.57
C GLY A 11 8.55 17.06 -8.13
N MET A 12 7.75 17.80 -7.34
CA MET A 12 8.07 18.05 -5.93
C MET A 12 7.92 16.78 -5.09
N ASP A 13 8.80 16.61 -4.11
CA ASP A 13 8.62 15.60 -3.07
C ASP A 13 7.38 15.93 -2.22
N VAL A 14 6.62 14.92 -1.83
CA VAL A 14 5.36 15.11 -1.09
C VAL A 14 5.26 14.15 0.09
N ILE A 15 5.02 14.68 1.29
CA ILE A 15 4.54 13.92 2.45
C ILE A 15 3.07 14.28 2.64
N CYS A 16 2.20 13.27 2.54
CA CYS A 16 0.77 13.48 2.72
C CYS A 16 0.21 12.52 3.77
N GLN A 17 -0.28 13.09 4.86
CA GLN A 17 -1.10 12.39 5.82
C GLN A 17 -2.56 12.77 5.60
N ALA A 18 -3.37 11.78 5.22
CA ALA A 18 -4.82 11.97 5.07
C ALA A 18 -5.54 10.66 5.41
N LYS A 19 -6.78 10.76 5.90
CA LYS A 19 -7.61 9.60 6.28
C LYS A 19 -7.69 8.56 5.17
N SER A 20 -7.96 7.32 5.56
CA SER A 20 -8.31 6.28 4.59
C SER A 20 -9.53 6.72 3.75
N GLY A 21 -9.58 6.34 2.48
CA GLY A 21 -10.67 6.72 1.58
C GLY A 21 -10.61 8.14 1.00
N MET A 22 -9.64 8.99 1.38
CA MET A 22 -9.51 10.34 0.82
C MET A 22 -8.78 10.41 -0.53
N GLY A 23 -8.55 9.26 -1.16
CA GLY A 23 -7.98 9.19 -2.50
C GLY A 23 -6.46 9.46 -2.58
N LYS A 24 -5.69 9.11 -1.54
CA LYS A 24 -4.22 9.22 -1.56
C LYS A 24 -3.59 8.46 -2.73
N THR A 25 -4.07 7.25 -3.02
CA THR A 25 -3.58 6.43 -4.13
C THR A 25 -3.71 7.14 -5.46
N ALA A 26 -4.84 7.80 -5.72
CA ALA A 26 -5.05 8.55 -6.96
C ALA A 26 -4.04 9.71 -7.13
N VAL A 27 -3.55 10.31 -6.04
CA VAL A 27 -2.55 11.39 -6.10
C VAL A 27 -1.27 10.90 -6.76
N PHE A 28 -0.64 9.86 -6.22
CA PHE A 28 0.63 9.39 -6.78
C PHE A 28 0.46 8.64 -8.10
N VAL A 29 -0.66 7.94 -8.31
CA VAL A 29 -0.95 7.29 -9.60
C VAL A 29 -1.00 8.34 -10.71
N LEU A 30 -1.76 9.41 -10.52
CA LEU A 30 -1.86 10.49 -11.51
C LEU A 30 -0.53 11.25 -11.68
N ALA A 31 0.17 11.53 -10.58
CA ALA A 31 1.45 12.22 -10.62
C ALA A 31 2.52 11.42 -11.39
N VAL A 32 2.60 10.12 -11.14
CA VAL A 32 3.52 9.23 -11.86
C VAL A 32 3.14 9.13 -13.33
N LEU A 33 1.88 8.81 -13.65
CA LEU A 33 1.44 8.63 -15.04
C LEU A 33 1.57 9.91 -15.88
N GLN A 34 1.44 11.09 -15.27
CA GLN A 34 1.60 12.39 -15.96
C GLN A 34 3.05 12.66 -16.33
N GLN A 35 4.02 12.19 -15.54
CA GLN A 35 5.45 12.47 -15.71
C GLN A 35 6.23 11.32 -16.35
N LEU A 36 5.71 10.09 -16.27
CA LEU A 36 6.42 8.90 -16.72
C LEU A 36 6.51 8.88 -18.26
N GLU A 37 7.74 8.83 -18.75
CA GLU A 37 8.05 8.50 -20.14
C GLU A 37 8.54 7.04 -20.18
N PRO A 38 7.68 6.06 -20.56
CA PRO A 38 8.06 4.66 -20.52
C PRO A 38 9.16 4.33 -21.52
N VAL A 39 10.29 3.84 -21.05
CA VAL A 39 11.38 3.30 -21.87
C VAL A 39 11.37 1.77 -21.76
N PRO A 40 11.36 1.04 -22.89
CA PRO A 40 11.34 -0.41 -22.87
C PRO A 40 12.51 -1.01 -22.09
N GLY A 41 12.19 -1.86 -21.10
CA GLY A 41 13.19 -2.52 -20.25
C GLY A 41 13.65 -1.69 -19.04
N GLU A 42 13.18 -0.47 -18.87
CA GLU A 42 13.53 0.39 -17.75
C GLU A 42 12.36 0.56 -16.77
N VAL A 43 12.67 0.53 -15.48
CA VAL A 43 11.74 0.81 -14.41
C VAL A 43 11.81 2.29 -14.06
N GLY A 44 10.80 3.05 -14.46
CA GLY A 44 10.72 4.49 -14.20
C GLY A 44 10.09 4.85 -12.85
N ALA A 45 9.23 3.97 -12.31
CA ALA A 45 8.59 4.20 -11.01
C ALA A 45 8.56 2.93 -10.15
N LEU A 46 8.82 3.12 -8.85
CA LEU A 46 8.72 2.09 -7.83
C LEU A 46 7.81 2.54 -6.70
N ILE A 47 6.78 1.74 -6.44
CA ILE A 47 5.85 1.93 -5.34
C ILE A 47 6.04 0.80 -4.33
N LEU A 48 6.39 1.14 -3.09
CA LEU A 48 6.49 0.18 -2.00
C LEU A 48 5.28 0.30 -1.07
N CYS A 49 4.77 -0.84 -0.64
CA CYS A 49 3.70 -0.96 0.36
C CYS A 49 3.95 -2.18 1.25
N HIS A 50 3.33 -2.22 2.43
CA HIS A 50 3.68 -3.22 3.45
C HIS A 50 2.98 -4.57 3.27
N THR A 51 1.90 -4.67 2.45
CA THR A 51 1.18 -5.92 2.18
C THR A 51 1.02 -6.19 0.69
N ARG A 52 0.86 -7.47 0.35
CA ARG A 52 0.60 -7.91 -1.03
C ARG A 52 -0.78 -7.50 -1.52
N GLU A 53 -1.77 -7.48 -0.62
CA GLU A 53 -3.13 -7.06 -0.91
C GLU A 53 -3.16 -5.60 -1.36
N LEU A 54 -2.46 -4.72 -0.63
CA LEU A 54 -2.32 -3.32 -1.01
C LEU A 54 -1.55 -3.17 -2.34
N ALA A 55 -0.52 -3.99 -2.56
CA ALA A 55 0.23 -3.97 -3.83
C ALA A 55 -0.68 -4.28 -5.03
N TYR A 56 -1.58 -5.25 -4.90
CA TYR A 56 -2.57 -5.55 -5.94
C TYR A 56 -3.56 -4.42 -6.16
N GLN A 57 -4.06 -3.80 -5.09
CA GLN A 57 -4.97 -2.65 -5.19
C GLN A 57 -4.31 -1.48 -5.92
N ILE A 58 -3.08 -1.16 -5.58
CA ILE A 58 -2.32 -0.09 -6.23
C ILE A 58 -2.05 -0.42 -7.70
N LYS A 59 -1.65 -1.67 -8.02
CA LYS A 59 -1.48 -2.13 -9.41
C LYS A 59 -2.76 -1.91 -10.21
N HIS A 60 -3.91 -2.34 -9.66
CA HIS A 60 -5.20 -2.20 -10.32
C HIS A 60 -5.56 -0.73 -10.59
N GLU A 61 -5.27 0.17 -9.64
CA GLU A 61 -5.45 1.61 -9.86
C GLU A 61 -4.56 2.13 -10.99
N PHE A 62 -3.28 1.75 -11.04
CA PHE A 62 -2.42 2.10 -12.16
C PHE A 62 -2.96 1.59 -13.50
N GLU A 63 -3.39 0.32 -13.58
CA GLU A 63 -3.97 -0.27 -14.78
C GLU A 63 -5.24 0.46 -15.22
N ARG A 64 -6.09 0.83 -14.27
CA ARG A 64 -7.32 1.58 -14.52
C ARG A 64 -7.04 2.96 -15.10
N PHE A 65 -6.09 3.70 -14.53
CA PHE A 65 -5.76 5.04 -15.00
C PHE A 65 -4.89 5.06 -16.27
N SER A 66 -4.13 4.00 -16.52
CA SER A 66 -3.29 3.86 -17.73
C SER A 66 -3.95 3.12 -18.88
N ALA A 67 -5.27 2.90 -18.84
CA ALA A 67 -6.01 2.13 -19.86
C ALA A 67 -5.77 2.63 -21.30
N TYR A 68 -5.49 3.89 -21.49
CA TYR A 68 -5.18 4.51 -22.80
C TYR A 68 -3.69 4.80 -23.00
N LEU A 69 -2.81 4.26 -22.16
CA LEU A 69 -1.36 4.41 -22.22
C LEU A 69 -0.70 3.04 -22.50
N PRO A 70 -0.72 2.54 -23.74
CA PRO A 70 -0.32 1.15 -24.07
C PRO A 70 1.16 0.84 -23.79
N ALA A 71 2.00 1.86 -23.67
CA ALA A 71 3.43 1.70 -23.34
C ALA A 71 3.67 1.48 -21.83
N VAL A 72 2.67 1.73 -20.96
CA VAL A 72 2.80 1.55 -19.52
C VAL A 72 2.53 0.09 -19.15
N ASN A 73 3.54 -0.57 -18.58
CA ASN A 73 3.42 -1.92 -18.02
C ASN A 73 3.61 -1.87 -16.51
N VAL A 74 2.67 -2.44 -15.76
CA VAL A 74 2.70 -2.47 -14.30
C VAL A 74 2.90 -3.88 -13.80
N ALA A 75 3.98 -4.14 -13.08
CA ALA A 75 4.22 -5.42 -12.41
C ALA A 75 3.99 -5.30 -10.90
N VAL A 76 3.53 -6.41 -10.29
CA VAL A 76 3.44 -6.53 -8.84
C VAL A 76 4.44 -7.56 -8.32
N ILE A 77 5.17 -7.20 -7.25
CA ILE A 77 6.25 -8.02 -6.68
C ILE A 77 6.06 -8.18 -5.17
N PHE A 78 5.90 -9.42 -4.68
CA PHE A 78 5.75 -9.70 -3.25
C PHE A 78 6.21 -11.11 -2.89
N GLY A 79 6.44 -11.34 -1.59
CA GLY A 79 6.82 -12.64 -1.05
C GLY A 79 5.65 -13.64 -1.00
N GLY A 80 5.98 -14.93 -0.80
CA GLY A 80 4.98 -15.99 -0.68
C GLY A 80 4.54 -16.64 -2.00
N VAL A 81 5.04 -16.15 -3.13
CA VAL A 81 4.87 -16.79 -4.46
C VAL A 81 6.19 -17.33 -4.98
N ASN A 82 6.12 -18.22 -5.99
CA ASN A 82 7.30 -18.83 -6.60
C ASN A 82 8.17 -17.75 -7.27
N ILE A 83 9.40 -17.60 -6.77
CA ILE A 83 10.32 -16.59 -7.27
C ILE A 83 10.74 -16.83 -8.72
N LYS A 84 10.86 -18.09 -9.14
CA LYS A 84 11.25 -18.42 -10.53
C LYS A 84 10.19 -18.01 -11.55
N GLN A 85 8.93 -18.21 -11.19
CA GLN A 85 7.80 -17.76 -12.02
C GLN A 85 7.80 -16.23 -12.11
N GLN A 86 7.94 -15.53 -10.99
CA GLN A 86 7.98 -14.07 -10.97
C GLN A 86 9.14 -13.50 -11.78
N LYS A 87 10.34 -14.13 -11.72
CA LYS A 87 11.49 -13.76 -12.56
C LYS A 87 11.20 -13.97 -14.06
N ALA A 88 10.50 -15.04 -14.41
CA ALA A 88 10.13 -15.31 -15.81
C ALA A 88 9.14 -14.25 -16.34
N GLU A 89 8.11 -13.92 -15.57
CA GLU A 89 7.11 -12.89 -15.92
C GLU A 89 7.77 -11.51 -16.12
N LEU A 90 8.71 -11.12 -15.26
CA LEU A 90 9.45 -9.86 -15.37
C LEU A 90 10.34 -9.80 -16.61
N LYS A 91 10.90 -10.93 -17.04
CA LYS A 91 11.71 -11.01 -18.28
C LYS A 91 10.86 -11.00 -19.54
N GLU A 92 9.72 -11.68 -19.52
CA GLU A 92 8.80 -11.73 -20.66
C GLU A 92 8.16 -10.36 -20.92
N LYS A 93 7.75 -9.68 -19.84
CA LYS A 93 7.12 -8.36 -19.92
C LYS A 93 7.80 -7.38 -18.96
N PRO A 94 8.91 -6.74 -19.37
CA PRO A 94 9.60 -5.77 -18.52
C PRO A 94 8.69 -4.63 -18.11
N PRO A 95 8.56 -4.33 -16.81
CA PRO A 95 7.66 -3.30 -16.33
C PRO A 95 8.30 -1.92 -16.41
N SER A 96 7.50 -0.89 -16.71
CA SER A 96 7.84 0.51 -16.49
C SER A 96 7.52 0.98 -15.08
N ILE A 97 6.56 0.31 -14.43
CA ILE A 97 6.14 0.58 -13.05
C ILE A 97 6.18 -0.71 -12.25
N ILE A 98 6.80 -0.68 -11.08
CA ILE A 98 6.78 -1.79 -10.13
C ILE A 98 6.04 -1.37 -8.86
N VAL A 99 5.07 -2.18 -8.44
CA VAL A 99 4.43 -2.11 -7.12
C VAL A 99 4.88 -3.32 -6.30
N ALA A 100 5.48 -3.10 -5.12
CA ALA A 100 6.14 -4.20 -4.43
C ALA A 100 6.05 -4.13 -2.90
N THR A 101 6.24 -5.30 -2.26
CA THR A 101 6.63 -5.36 -0.85
C THR A 101 8.16 -5.33 -0.72
N PRO A 102 8.73 -4.63 0.30
CA PRO A 102 10.17 -4.36 0.38
C PRO A 102 11.07 -5.59 0.27
N GLY A 103 10.81 -6.65 1.06
CA GLY A 103 11.71 -7.81 1.11
C GLY A 103 11.92 -8.52 -0.24
N ARG A 104 10.85 -8.75 -1.01
CA ARG A 104 10.95 -9.40 -2.33
C ARG A 104 11.55 -8.45 -3.38
N CYS A 105 11.21 -7.18 -3.34
CA CYS A 105 11.79 -6.16 -4.21
C CYS A 105 13.30 -6.08 -4.04
N LYS A 106 13.76 -6.00 -2.78
CA LYS A 106 15.20 -6.02 -2.45
C LYS A 106 15.91 -7.26 -3.00
N ALA A 107 15.32 -8.44 -2.81
CA ALA A 107 15.92 -9.69 -3.29
C ALA A 107 16.11 -9.67 -4.82
N LEU A 108 15.06 -9.34 -5.58
CA LEU A 108 15.13 -9.30 -7.04
C LEU A 108 16.07 -8.19 -7.57
N ALA A 109 16.14 -7.05 -6.89
CA ALA A 109 17.08 -5.99 -7.26
C ALA A 109 18.54 -6.37 -6.98
N LYS A 110 18.82 -7.05 -5.86
CA LYS A 110 20.16 -7.58 -5.54
C LYS A 110 20.59 -8.68 -6.50
N ASP A 111 19.68 -9.56 -6.89
CA ASP A 111 19.95 -10.63 -7.85
C ASP A 111 20.11 -10.11 -9.30
N GLY A 112 19.80 -8.83 -9.56
CA GLY A 112 19.88 -8.23 -10.88
C GLY A 112 18.70 -8.59 -11.81
N ASP A 113 17.64 -9.16 -11.28
CA ASP A 113 16.41 -9.46 -12.06
C ASP A 113 15.58 -8.22 -12.39
N ILE A 114 15.74 -7.16 -11.60
CA ILE A 114 15.20 -5.82 -11.85
C ILE A 114 16.29 -4.78 -11.69
N SER A 115 16.32 -3.77 -12.57
CA SER A 115 17.20 -2.62 -12.45
C SER A 115 16.41 -1.40 -12.01
N LEU A 116 16.83 -0.76 -10.91
CA LEU A 116 16.20 0.45 -10.39
C LEU A 116 17.01 1.71 -10.74
N LYS A 117 18.01 1.61 -11.61
CA LYS A 117 18.94 2.70 -11.93
C LYS A 117 18.29 3.88 -12.67
N GLN A 118 17.13 3.67 -13.28
CA GLN A 118 16.37 4.70 -14.00
C GLN A 118 15.06 5.06 -13.28
N CYS A 119 14.91 4.63 -12.02
CA CYS A 119 13.71 4.88 -11.23
C CYS A 119 13.63 6.36 -10.81
N GLY A 120 12.91 7.15 -11.59
CA GLY A 120 12.69 8.58 -11.34
C GLY A 120 11.61 8.88 -10.29
N HIS A 121 10.79 7.90 -9.91
CA HIS A 121 9.72 8.07 -8.93
C HIS A 121 9.77 6.96 -7.88
N PHE A 122 9.95 7.36 -6.62
CA PHE A 122 10.00 6.44 -5.46
C PHE A 122 8.86 6.76 -4.49
N ILE A 123 7.90 5.86 -4.36
CA ILE A 123 6.69 6.09 -3.58
C ILE A 123 6.59 5.07 -2.43
N LEU A 124 6.23 5.55 -1.23
CA LEU A 124 5.85 4.71 -0.11
C LEU A 124 4.37 4.96 0.23
N ASP A 125 3.52 3.96 0.05
CA ASP A 125 2.13 4.00 0.53
C ASP A 125 2.02 3.23 1.85
N GLU A 126 1.28 3.80 2.81
CA GLU A 126 1.28 3.39 4.22
C GLU A 126 2.71 3.34 4.80
N CYS A 127 3.45 4.44 4.58
CA CYS A 127 4.88 4.54 4.89
C CYS A 127 5.19 4.33 6.37
N ASP A 128 4.29 4.70 7.30
CA ASP A 128 4.41 4.45 8.73
C ASP A 128 4.60 2.95 9.02
N LYS A 129 3.82 2.06 8.39
CA LYS A 129 3.89 0.61 8.60
C LYS A 129 5.24 0.01 8.19
N MET A 130 5.87 0.58 7.17
CA MET A 130 7.20 0.14 6.71
C MET A 130 8.35 0.78 7.49
N LEU A 131 8.20 2.04 7.92
CA LEU A 131 9.28 2.78 8.58
C LEU A 131 9.31 2.62 10.10
N GLU A 132 8.22 2.19 10.74
CA GLU A 132 8.18 1.84 12.16
C GLU A 132 8.85 0.49 12.44
N GLN A 133 8.71 -0.50 11.56
CA GLN A 133 9.32 -1.81 11.70
C GLN A 133 10.79 -1.77 11.23
N LEU A 134 11.73 -2.06 12.12
CA LEU A 134 13.17 -1.93 11.85
C LEU A 134 13.64 -2.74 10.65
N ASP A 135 13.19 -4.00 10.53
CA ASP A 135 13.59 -4.90 9.44
C ASP A 135 13.08 -4.37 8.09
N MET A 136 11.81 -3.97 8.04
CA MET A 136 11.21 -3.46 6.81
C MET A 136 11.81 -2.09 6.43
N ARG A 137 12.10 -1.24 7.43
CA ARG A 137 12.81 0.03 7.21
C ARG A 137 14.19 -0.20 6.61
N ALA A 138 14.94 -1.20 7.10
CA ALA A 138 16.24 -1.55 6.55
C ALA A 138 16.13 -1.98 5.08
N ASP A 139 15.13 -2.78 4.73
CA ASP A 139 14.86 -3.18 3.36
C ASP A 139 14.55 -1.97 2.45
N VAL A 140 13.68 -1.06 2.91
CA VAL A 140 13.36 0.19 2.20
C VAL A 140 14.60 1.03 1.97
N GLN A 141 15.46 1.19 2.98
CA GLN A 141 16.71 1.96 2.87
C GLN A 141 17.70 1.34 1.87
N GLU A 142 17.80 0.02 1.83
CA GLU A 142 18.66 -0.67 0.85
C GLU A 142 18.13 -0.47 -0.57
N ILE A 143 16.82 -0.63 -0.79
CA ILE A 143 16.19 -0.39 -2.09
C ILE A 143 16.38 1.07 -2.52
N PHE A 144 16.17 2.02 -1.61
CA PHE A 144 16.34 3.46 -1.87
C PHE A 144 17.74 3.80 -2.38
N LYS A 145 18.78 3.14 -1.84
CA LYS A 145 20.17 3.32 -2.31
C LYS A 145 20.43 2.75 -3.70
N MET A 146 19.56 1.85 -4.20
CA MET A 146 19.67 1.28 -5.55
C MET A 146 19.01 2.14 -6.62
N THR A 147 18.23 3.15 -6.23
CA THR A 147 17.60 4.12 -7.13
C THR A 147 18.50 5.34 -7.31
N PRO A 148 18.32 6.14 -8.40
CA PRO A 148 19.08 7.37 -8.63
C PRO A 148 19.01 8.34 -7.45
N HIS A 149 20.00 9.21 -7.34
CA HIS A 149 19.96 10.31 -6.36
C HIS A 149 18.88 11.32 -6.74
N ASP A 150 18.82 11.67 -8.01
CA ASP A 150 17.82 12.58 -8.56
C ASP A 150 16.55 11.81 -8.91
N LYS A 151 15.58 11.88 -8.03
CA LYS A 151 14.27 11.25 -8.17
C LYS A 151 13.25 11.98 -7.31
N GLN A 152 11.99 11.92 -7.71
CA GLN A 152 10.88 12.37 -6.87
C GLN A 152 10.53 11.31 -5.83
N VAL A 153 10.38 11.73 -4.57
CA VAL A 153 9.96 10.86 -3.47
C VAL A 153 8.60 11.31 -2.95
N MET A 154 7.65 10.39 -2.90
CA MET A 154 6.32 10.66 -2.34
C MET A 154 5.97 9.67 -1.24
N MET A 155 5.49 10.15 -0.11
CA MET A 155 5.12 9.33 1.04
C MET A 155 3.70 9.62 1.49
N PHE A 156 2.92 8.56 1.63
CA PHE A 156 1.52 8.63 2.01
C PHE A 156 1.25 7.75 3.23
N SER A 157 0.43 8.25 4.15
CA SER A 157 -0.05 7.49 5.30
C SER A 157 -1.40 8.03 5.79
N ALA A 158 -2.14 7.21 6.51
CA ALA A 158 -3.30 7.67 7.28
C ALA A 158 -2.89 8.08 8.71
N THR A 159 -1.81 7.51 9.23
CA THR A 159 -1.37 7.62 10.62
C THR A 159 0.12 7.89 10.71
N LEU A 160 0.54 9.15 10.55
CA LEU A 160 1.95 9.53 10.58
C LEU A 160 2.32 10.16 11.92
N SER A 161 2.91 9.36 12.81
CA SER A 161 3.33 9.84 14.13
C SER A 161 4.42 10.91 14.06
N LYS A 162 4.51 11.75 15.09
CA LYS A 162 5.53 12.82 15.16
C LYS A 162 6.95 12.27 15.13
N GLU A 163 7.16 11.04 15.60
CA GLU A 163 8.46 10.34 15.62
C GLU A 163 8.88 9.84 14.23
N ILE A 164 7.91 9.50 13.37
CA ILE A 164 8.19 8.98 12.03
C ILE A 164 8.36 10.09 11.00
N ARG A 165 7.75 11.27 11.18
CA ARG A 165 7.91 12.41 10.26
C ARG A 165 9.39 12.76 9.97
N PRO A 166 10.29 12.88 10.99
CA PRO A 166 11.70 13.10 10.72
C PRO A 166 12.40 11.96 9.98
N VAL A 167 11.92 10.71 10.15
CA VAL A 167 12.46 9.55 9.42
C VAL A 167 12.08 9.64 7.95
N CYS A 168 10.83 9.99 7.63
CA CYS A 168 10.39 10.22 6.25
C CYS A 168 11.23 11.31 5.56
N LYS A 169 11.44 12.44 6.22
CA LYS A 169 12.23 13.56 5.69
C LYS A 169 13.65 13.21 5.31
N LYS A 170 14.26 12.20 5.93
CA LYS A 170 15.63 11.75 5.57
C LYS A 170 15.73 11.12 4.17
N PHE A 171 14.60 10.72 3.59
CA PHE A 171 14.54 10.18 2.23
C PHE A 171 14.22 11.25 1.17
N MET A 172 13.95 12.48 1.58
CA MET A 172 13.30 13.49 0.74
C MET A 172 14.12 14.77 0.70
N ASN A 173 13.88 15.56 -0.35
CA ASN A 173 14.50 16.85 -0.53
C ASN A 173 13.44 17.94 -0.48
N ASP A 174 13.43 18.75 0.59
CA ASP A 174 12.49 19.85 0.85
C ASP A 174 11.02 19.51 0.46
N PRO A 175 10.42 18.48 1.07
CA PRO A 175 9.12 17.99 0.65
C PRO A 175 8.00 18.97 0.99
N MET A 176 6.99 19.02 0.15
CA MET A 176 5.71 19.60 0.51
C MET A 176 5.05 18.72 1.59
N GLU A 177 4.71 19.31 2.71
CA GLU A 177 4.15 18.61 3.86
C GLU A 177 2.65 18.92 4.02
N ILE A 178 1.82 17.91 3.89
CA ILE A 178 0.38 18.00 4.08
C ILE A 178 -0.04 17.08 5.21
N TYR A 179 -0.45 17.67 6.32
CA TYR A 179 -0.96 16.96 7.49
C TYR A 179 -2.39 17.39 7.76
N VAL A 180 -3.32 16.46 7.60
CA VAL A 180 -4.72 16.71 8.04
C VAL A 180 -4.76 16.51 9.54
N ASP A 181 -5.18 17.54 10.29
CA ASP A 181 -5.20 17.57 11.75
C ASP A 181 -5.90 16.37 12.36
N ASP A 182 -5.14 15.64 13.19
CA ASP A 182 -5.50 14.33 13.75
C ASP A 182 -6.47 14.40 14.93
N GLU A 183 -6.52 15.53 15.66
CA GLU A 183 -7.13 15.51 17.01
C GLU A 183 -8.64 15.65 17.02
N THR A 184 -9.28 16.13 15.97
CA THR A 184 -10.73 16.41 15.99
C THR A 184 -11.59 15.63 15.00
N LYS A 185 -11.03 14.83 14.08
CA LYS A 185 -11.79 14.23 12.97
C LYS A 185 -11.41 12.80 12.60
N LEU A 186 -11.01 11.97 13.54
CA LEU A 186 -10.69 10.54 13.31
C LEU A 186 -11.89 9.66 12.98
N THR A 187 -13.11 10.17 13.11
CA THR A 187 -14.31 9.44 12.72
C THR A 187 -14.53 9.53 11.21
N LEU A 188 -14.52 8.38 10.55
CA LEU A 188 -15.04 8.27 9.19
C LEU A 188 -16.51 8.66 9.19
N HIS A 189 -16.91 9.60 8.33
CA HIS A 189 -18.32 9.95 8.18
C HIS A 189 -19.13 8.71 7.82
N GLY A 190 -20.17 8.42 8.59
CA GLY A 190 -21.01 7.23 8.40
C GLY A 190 -20.54 5.97 9.11
N LEU A 191 -19.38 5.94 9.77
CA LEU A 191 -18.96 4.84 10.62
C LEU A 191 -19.52 5.03 12.03
N VAL A 192 -20.38 4.11 12.45
CA VAL A 192 -20.86 4.02 13.85
C VAL A 192 -20.13 2.85 14.51
N GLN A 193 -19.47 3.11 15.63
CA GLN A 193 -18.69 2.10 16.36
C GLN A 193 -19.40 1.69 17.63
N HIS A 194 -19.59 0.39 17.82
CA HIS A 194 -20.13 -0.22 19.03
C HIS A 194 -19.13 -1.20 19.60
N TYR A 195 -19.15 -1.40 20.91
CA TYR A 195 -18.36 -2.43 21.55
C TYR A 195 -19.19 -3.21 22.57
N ILE A 196 -18.86 -4.49 22.76
CA ILE A 196 -19.45 -5.35 23.78
C ILE A 196 -18.30 -5.97 24.59
N LYS A 197 -18.32 -5.74 25.88
CA LYS A 197 -17.32 -6.35 26.79
C LYS A 197 -17.74 -7.78 27.11
N LEU A 198 -16.91 -8.75 26.70
CA LEU A 198 -17.19 -10.19 26.81
C LEU A 198 -15.93 -10.94 27.25
N THR A 199 -16.12 -12.11 27.87
CA THR A 199 -15.06 -13.11 27.98
C THR A 199 -14.88 -13.87 26.66
N GLU A 200 -13.75 -14.55 26.48
CA GLU A 200 -13.48 -15.30 25.24
C GLU A 200 -14.54 -16.40 24.98
N ALA A 201 -15.02 -17.05 26.04
CA ALA A 201 -16.04 -18.11 25.97
C ALA A 201 -17.41 -17.59 25.48
N GLU A 202 -17.73 -16.34 25.75
CA GLU A 202 -19.03 -15.74 25.40
C GLU A 202 -19.08 -15.21 23.96
N LYS A 203 -17.92 -15.03 23.30
CA LYS A 203 -17.86 -14.36 22.00
C LYS A 203 -18.68 -15.05 20.91
N ASN A 204 -18.55 -16.37 20.77
CA ASN A 204 -19.27 -17.11 19.72
C ASN A 204 -20.77 -17.06 19.91
N ARG A 205 -21.25 -17.24 21.15
CA ARG A 205 -22.67 -17.12 21.46
C ARG A 205 -23.20 -15.73 21.15
N LYS A 206 -22.47 -14.70 21.59
CA LYS A 206 -22.87 -13.31 21.34
C LYS A 206 -22.84 -12.93 19.87
N LEU A 207 -21.91 -13.51 19.09
CA LEU A 207 -21.88 -13.34 17.65
C LEU A 207 -23.16 -13.90 17.00
N ASN A 208 -23.60 -15.10 17.36
CA ASN A 208 -24.85 -15.67 16.86
C ASN A 208 -26.05 -14.77 17.21
N ASP A 209 -26.14 -14.34 18.49
CA ASP A 209 -27.20 -13.41 18.90
C ASP A 209 -27.22 -12.12 18.03
N LEU A 210 -26.03 -11.60 17.65
CA LEU A 210 -25.92 -10.40 16.82
C LEU A 210 -26.32 -10.67 15.36
N LEU A 211 -25.90 -11.82 14.82
CA LEU A 211 -26.27 -12.22 13.45
C LEU A 211 -27.79 -12.43 13.30
N ASP A 212 -28.44 -12.94 14.34
CA ASP A 212 -29.89 -13.11 14.37
C ASP A 212 -30.66 -11.80 14.58
N ALA A 213 -30.10 -10.87 15.36
CA ALA A 213 -30.79 -9.65 15.78
C ALA A 213 -30.61 -8.47 14.79
N LEU A 214 -29.52 -8.46 14.03
CA LEU A 214 -29.16 -7.32 13.18
C LEU A 214 -29.57 -7.55 11.73
N MET A 215 -30.18 -6.54 11.14
CA MET A 215 -30.43 -6.50 9.69
C MET A 215 -29.20 -5.89 9.01
N PHE A 216 -28.55 -6.64 8.13
CA PHE A 216 -27.38 -6.19 7.37
C PHE A 216 -27.40 -6.79 5.96
N ASN A 217 -26.81 -6.07 5.00
CA ASN A 217 -26.65 -6.57 3.64
C ASN A 217 -25.37 -7.39 3.47
N GLN A 218 -24.32 -7.04 4.23
CA GLN A 218 -23.02 -7.67 4.15
C GLN A 218 -22.31 -7.59 5.50
N VAL A 219 -21.65 -8.68 5.92
CA VAL A 219 -20.91 -8.77 7.18
C VAL A 219 -19.49 -9.27 6.91
N VAL A 220 -18.51 -8.66 7.55
CA VAL A 220 -17.12 -9.13 7.58
C VAL A 220 -16.72 -9.32 9.04
N ILE A 221 -16.27 -10.53 9.38
CA ILE A 221 -15.86 -10.89 10.75
C ILE A 221 -14.34 -11.04 10.79
N PHE A 222 -13.67 -10.14 11.51
CA PHE A 222 -12.22 -10.21 11.72
C PHE A 222 -11.86 -11.05 12.93
N VAL A 223 -10.90 -11.95 12.75
CA VAL A 223 -10.36 -12.81 13.81
C VAL A 223 -8.83 -12.74 13.83
N LYS A 224 -8.21 -13.13 14.95
CA LYS A 224 -6.77 -12.96 15.18
C LYS A 224 -5.87 -13.96 14.43
N SER A 225 -6.40 -15.05 13.86
CA SER A 225 -5.59 -16.06 13.17
C SER A 225 -6.39 -16.83 12.13
N VAL A 226 -5.69 -17.41 11.14
CA VAL A 226 -6.30 -18.27 10.10
C VAL A 226 -6.99 -19.48 10.71
N GLN A 227 -6.37 -20.12 11.72
CA GLN A 227 -6.97 -21.24 12.42
C GLN A 227 -8.32 -20.86 13.07
N ARG A 228 -8.37 -19.69 13.69
CA ARG A 228 -9.62 -19.17 14.29
C ARG A 228 -10.67 -18.87 13.21
N CYS A 229 -10.25 -18.38 12.06
CA CYS A 229 -11.13 -18.12 10.91
C CYS A 229 -11.79 -19.42 10.44
N THR A 230 -10.99 -20.45 10.16
CA THR A 230 -11.49 -21.76 9.72
C THR A 230 -12.43 -22.41 10.75
N TYR A 231 -12.14 -22.25 12.04
CA TYR A 231 -12.99 -22.78 13.08
C TYR A 231 -14.33 -22.04 13.17
N LEU A 232 -14.30 -20.71 13.06
CA LEU A 232 -15.52 -19.89 13.09
C LEU A 232 -16.40 -20.14 11.87
N ASP A 233 -15.80 -20.28 10.69
CA ASP A 233 -16.48 -20.62 9.44
C ASP A 233 -17.28 -21.92 9.57
N LYS A 234 -16.64 -22.99 10.07
CA LYS A 234 -17.32 -24.26 10.34
C LYS A 234 -18.49 -24.11 11.32
N LEU A 235 -18.26 -23.39 12.43
CA LEU A 235 -19.30 -23.17 13.45
C LEU A 235 -20.51 -22.44 12.87
N LEU A 236 -20.29 -21.38 12.07
CA LEU A 236 -21.37 -20.61 11.46
C LEU A 236 -22.12 -21.42 10.41
N THR A 237 -21.42 -22.24 9.62
CA THR A 237 -22.01 -23.15 8.65
C THR A 237 -22.89 -24.21 9.35
N GLU A 238 -22.43 -24.79 10.48
CA GLU A 238 -23.22 -25.71 11.29
C GLU A 238 -24.47 -25.05 11.91
N CYS A 239 -24.40 -23.75 12.17
CA CYS A 239 -25.53 -22.95 12.64
C CYS A 239 -26.43 -22.43 11.50
N ASN A 240 -26.23 -22.87 10.27
CA ASN A 240 -26.99 -22.45 9.05
C ASN A 240 -26.88 -20.96 8.71
N PHE A 241 -25.79 -20.28 9.10
CA PHE A 241 -25.46 -18.97 8.55
C PHE A 241 -24.80 -19.16 7.17
N PRO A 242 -25.11 -18.28 6.18
CA PRO A 242 -24.58 -18.38 4.83
C PRO A 242 -23.07 -18.16 4.74
#